data_26ddd73e203ee6822b0bdda2e8cd41e3
#
_entry.id   26ddd73e203ee6822b0bdda2e8cd41e3
#
_cell.length_a   1.000
_cell.length_b   1.000
_cell.length_c   1.000
_cell.angle_alpha   90.00
_cell.angle_beta   90.00
_cell.angle_gamma   90.00
#
_symmetry.space_group_name_H-M   'P 1'
#
loop_
_entity.id
_entity.type
_entity.pdbx_description
1 polymer ?
#
loop_
_entity_poly.entity_id
_entity_poly.type
_entity_poly.pdbx_seq_one_letter_code
_entity_poly.pdbx_strand_id
1 'polypeptide(L)'
;MKLNPILVLLFASATFSTSAFAADKTANPSITLPSGVIVQTLTKGMGAKPTADDVVKVHYRGTLSDGTEFDSSYSRGQPAQFPLKRVIPCWTEALQTMNVGGKVRLTCPANTAYGQRAVGKIPSNSTLTFEVELLGIKQ
;
A
#
# COMPACT_ATOMS: atom_id res chain seq x y z
N MET A 1 -4.75 -69.51 -31.39
CA MET A 1 -4.82 -68.97 -31.14
C MET A 1 -4.69 -67.96 -30.76
N LYS A 2 -4.65 -67.27 -30.49
CA LYS A 2 -4.49 -66.38 -30.16
C LYS A 2 -4.52 -65.42 -29.64
N LEU A 3 -4.46 -64.73 -29.27
CA LEU A 3 -4.40 -63.80 -28.79
C LEU A 3 -4.32 -62.73 -28.56
N ASN A 4 -4.33 -62.02 -28.21
CA ASN A 4 -4.26 -60.95 -28.05
C ASN A 4 -4.01 -60.01 -27.37
N PRO A 5 -3.71 -59.30 -27.23
CA PRO A 5 -3.27 -58.44 -26.63
C PRO A 5 -3.69 -57.42 -26.31
N ILE A 6 -3.65 -56.93 -25.72
CA ILE A 6 -3.99 -55.95 -25.27
C ILE A 6 -3.55 -54.85 -25.02
N LEU A 7 -3.53 -54.11 -25.15
CA LEU A 7 -3.19 -53.05 -24.99
C LEU A 7 -3.40 -52.26 -24.09
N VAL A 8 -3.03 -51.83 -23.56
CA VAL A 8 -3.13 -51.03 -22.63
C VAL A 8 -2.81 -49.81 -22.76
N LEU A 9 -3.20 -49.11 -22.69
CA LEU A 9 -2.95 -47.93 -22.73
C LEU A 9 -2.89 -47.16 -21.73
N LEU A 10 -2.38 -46.68 -21.42
CA LEU A 10 -2.26 -45.91 -20.47
C LEU A 10 -2.18 -44.66 -20.64
N PHE A 11 -2.57 -43.94 -20.12
CA PHE A 11 -2.50 -42.70 -20.14
C PHE A 11 -2.12 -42.00 -19.31
N ALA A 12 -1.51 -41.52 -19.13
CA ALA A 12 -0.97 -40.68 -18.42
C ALA A 12 -1.63 -39.55 -18.40
N SER A 13 -2.28 -39.31 -17.62
CA SER A 13 -2.87 -38.17 -17.62
C SER A 13 -2.07 -37.22 -17.02
N ALA A 14 -1.64 -36.40 -17.59
CA ALA A 14 -0.87 -35.49 -17.03
C ALA A 14 -1.61 -34.55 -16.43
N THR A 15 -1.61 -34.44 -15.40
CA THR A 15 -2.32 -33.53 -14.81
C THR A 15 -1.58 -32.46 -14.51
N PHE A 16 -1.67 -31.45 -14.86
CA PHE A 16 -1.05 -30.40 -14.57
C PHE A 16 -1.53 -29.64 -13.75
N SER A 17 -1.24 -29.49 -12.88
CA SER A 17 -1.52 -28.63 -11.98
C SER A 17 -1.00 -27.42 -12.20
N THR A 18 -1.69 -26.66 -12.61
CA THR A 18 -1.25 -25.47 -12.76
C THR A 18 -1.29 -24.84 -11.59
N SER A 19 -0.43 -24.64 -11.02
CA SER A 19 -0.42 -24.06 -9.89
C SER A 19 -0.69 -22.74 -10.02
N ALA A 20 -1.61 -22.41 -9.67
CA ALA A 20 -1.87 -21.20 -9.74
C ALA A 20 -1.09 -20.40 -9.03
N PHE A 21 -0.71 -19.45 -9.28
CA PHE A 21 0.01 -18.71 -8.63
C PHE A 21 -0.74 -17.88 -7.87
N ALA A 22 -1.25 -18.26 -6.93
CA ALA A 22 -1.95 -17.44 -6.06
C ALA A 22 -1.22 -16.23 -5.73
N ALA A 23 -0.03 -16.30 -5.76
CA ALA A 23 0.68 -15.15 -5.35
C ALA A 23 0.31 -14.00 -6.19
N ASP A 24 0.01 -14.20 -7.39
CA ASP A 24 -0.27 -13.14 -8.21
C ASP A 24 -1.50 -12.50 -7.85
N LYS A 25 -2.41 -13.23 -7.28
CA LYS A 25 -3.60 -12.67 -7.02
C LYS A 25 -3.55 -11.93 -5.83
N THR A 26 -2.64 -12.15 -4.98
CA THR A 26 -2.64 -11.43 -3.74
C THR A 26 -1.83 -10.18 -3.90
N ALA A 27 -1.26 -9.93 -5.03
CA ALA A 27 -0.50 -8.73 -5.18
C ALA A 27 -1.47 -7.58 -5.22
N ASN A 28 -1.32 -6.64 -4.38
CA ASN A 28 -2.18 -5.47 -4.38
C ASN A 28 -1.74 -4.50 -5.46
N PRO A 29 -2.66 -3.88 -6.15
CA PRO A 29 -2.27 -2.95 -7.20
C PRO A 29 -1.51 -1.76 -6.65
N SER A 30 -0.52 -1.33 -7.37
CA SER A 30 0.23 -0.14 -6.99
C SER A 30 0.38 0.78 -8.19
N ILE A 31 0.47 2.07 -7.91
CA ILE A 31 0.72 3.05 -8.95
C ILE A 31 1.85 3.92 -8.47
N THR A 32 2.60 4.45 -9.41
CA THR A 32 3.69 5.39 -9.12
C THR A 32 3.25 6.76 -9.63
N LEU A 33 3.22 7.72 -8.73
CA LEU A 33 2.82 9.07 -9.09
C LEU A 33 4.01 9.80 -9.73
N PRO A 34 3.78 10.88 -10.44
CA PRO A 34 4.89 11.60 -11.12
C PRO A 34 6.00 12.03 -10.18
N SER A 35 5.70 12.26 -8.91
CA SER A 35 6.69 12.66 -7.95
C SER A 35 7.58 11.51 -7.49
N GLY A 36 7.26 10.29 -7.87
CA GLY A 36 7.98 9.11 -7.43
C GLY A 36 7.33 8.41 -6.25
N VAL A 37 6.25 8.96 -5.71
CA VAL A 37 5.52 8.33 -4.63
C VAL A 37 4.85 7.07 -5.15
N ILE A 38 4.97 5.97 -4.42
CA ILE A 38 4.31 4.72 -4.79
C ILE A 38 3.14 4.52 -3.85
N VAL A 39 1.96 4.29 -4.42
CA VAL A 39 0.74 4.06 -3.66
C VAL A 39 0.30 2.64 -3.93
N GLN A 40 0.35 1.79 -2.91
CA GLN A 40 -0.11 0.41 -3.04
C GLN A 40 -1.43 0.28 -2.28
N THR A 41 -2.48 -0.10 -2.96
CA THR A 41 -3.79 -0.22 -2.33
C THR A 41 -3.88 -1.53 -1.57
N LEU A 42 -4.08 -1.45 -0.27
CA LEU A 42 -4.24 -2.64 0.55
C LEU A 42 -5.73 -2.98 0.73
N THR A 43 -6.55 -1.96 0.90
CA THR A 43 -7.99 -2.12 0.97
C THR A 43 -8.62 -1.00 0.17
N LYS A 44 -9.55 -1.33 -0.70
CA LYS A 44 -10.18 -0.31 -1.52
C LYS A 44 -11.28 0.35 -0.73
N GLY A 45 -11.30 1.66 -0.69
CA GLY A 45 -12.38 2.39 -0.05
C GLY A 45 -13.50 2.66 -1.02
N MET A 46 -14.68 2.88 -0.49
CA MET A 46 -15.86 3.12 -1.30
C MET A 46 -16.42 4.51 -1.13
N GLY A 47 -15.85 5.28 -0.25
CA GLY A 47 -16.36 6.63 0.03
C GLY A 47 -15.78 7.70 -0.87
N ALA A 48 -15.88 8.92 -0.44
CA ALA A 48 -15.42 10.06 -1.24
C ALA A 48 -13.92 10.18 -1.24
N LYS A 49 -13.38 10.89 -2.21
CA LYS A 49 -11.96 11.21 -2.25
C LYS A 49 -11.73 12.58 -1.66
N PRO A 50 -10.71 12.76 -0.85
CA PRO A 50 -10.43 14.09 -0.32
C PRO A 50 -9.77 14.98 -1.37
N THR A 51 -9.85 16.27 -1.13
CA THR A 51 -9.14 17.25 -1.97
C THR A 51 -8.04 17.87 -1.11
N ALA A 52 -7.17 18.64 -1.74
CA ALA A 52 -6.07 19.26 -1.01
C ALA A 52 -6.54 20.21 0.09
N ASP A 53 -7.76 20.72 -0.02
CA ASP A 53 -8.28 21.64 0.99
C ASP A 53 -8.97 20.95 2.17
N ASP A 54 -9.10 19.66 2.10
CA ASP A 54 -9.83 18.92 3.14
C ASP A 54 -8.94 18.56 4.33
N VAL A 55 -9.58 18.33 5.46
CA VAL A 55 -8.92 17.75 6.63
C VAL A 55 -9.28 16.27 6.63
N VAL A 56 -8.28 15.43 6.70
CA VAL A 56 -8.52 13.99 6.69
C VAL A 56 -8.34 13.41 8.09
N LYS A 57 -9.14 12.39 8.39
CA LYS A 57 -9.03 11.66 9.63
C LYS A 57 -8.45 10.30 9.26
N VAL A 58 -7.33 9.96 9.84
CA VAL A 58 -6.60 8.76 9.45
C VAL A 58 -6.04 8.01 10.63
N HIS A 59 -5.85 6.72 10.46
CA HIS A 59 -4.90 5.96 11.27
C HIS A 59 -3.69 5.70 10.39
N TYR A 60 -2.52 5.75 10.96
CA TYR A 60 -1.31 5.57 10.17
C TYR A 60 -0.14 5.04 10.99
N ARG A 61 0.81 4.48 10.30
CA ARG A 61 2.04 4.01 10.90
C ARG A 61 3.16 4.33 9.93
N GLY A 62 4.19 4.99 10.37
CA GLY A 62 5.34 5.35 9.53
C GLY A 62 6.58 4.61 9.96
N THR A 63 7.31 4.08 8.99
CA THR A 63 8.54 3.33 9.24
C THR A 63 9.66 3.81 8.31
N LEU A 64 10.88 3.66 8.78
CA LEU A 64 12.06 3.92 7.96
C LEU A 64 12.37 2.69 7.10
N SER A 65 13.32 2.81 6.20
CA SER A 65 13.67 1.70 5.31
C SER A 65 14.14 0.46 6.07
N ASP A 66 14.70 0.64 7.26
CA ASP A 66 15.15 -0.49 8.05
C ASP A 66 14.03 -1.07 8.93
N GLY A 67 12.82 -0.57 8.80
CA GLY A 67 11.69 -1.07 9.57
C GLY A 67 11.45 -0.34 10.88
N THR A 68 12.29 0.62 11.25
CA THR A 68 12.10 1.35 12.49
C THR A 68 10.86 2.21 12.42
N GLU A 69 9.96 2.05 13.37
CA GLU A 69 8.75 2.87 13.41
C GLU A 69 9.10 4.22 14.02
N PHE A 70 8.74 5.29 13.34
CA PHE A 70 9.03 6.63 13.84
C PHE A 70 7.77 7.35 14.31
N ASP A 71 6.60 6.88 13.91
CA ASP A 71 5.35 7.49 14.34
C ASP A 71 4.20 6.53 14.07
N SER A 72 3.16 6.58 14.89
CA SER A 72 1.99 5.73 14.70
C SER A 72 0.81 6.25 15.51
N SER A 73 -0.32 6.44 14.84
CA SER A 73 -1.55 6.78 15.52
C SER A 73 -2.08 5.58 16.27
N TYR A 74 -1.77 4.38 15.81
CA TYR A 74 -2.22 3.16 16.49
C TYR A 74 -1.57 3.07 17.87
N SER A 75 -0.30 3.46 17.97
CA SER A 75 0.37 3.44 19.25
C SER A 75 -0.22 4.41 20.24
N ARG A 76 -0.82 5.48 19.77
CA ARG A 76 -1.46 6.46 20.63
C ARG A 76 -2.91 6.12 20.92
N GLY A 77 -3.43 5.11 20.22
CA GLY A 77 -4.80 4.67 20.48
C GLY A 77 -5.90 5.55 19.92
N GLN A 78 -5.56 6.49 19.06
CA GLN A 78 -6.60 7.32 18.46
C GLN A 78 -6.18 7.87 17.12
N PRO A 79 -7.14 8.08 16.22
CA PRO A 79 -6.86 8.60 14.89
C PRO A 79 -6.33 10.02 14.95
N ALA A 80 -5.65 10.42 13.93
CA ALA A 80 -5.14 11.77 13.79
C ALA A 80 -5.91 12.51 12.70
N GLN A 81 -5.93 13.81 12.78
CA GLN A 81 -6.57 14.64 11.77
C GLN A 81 -5.53 15.61 11.22
N PHE A 82 -5.47 15.72 9.91
CA PHE A 82 -4.50 16.58 9.27
C PHE A 82 -5.10 17.33 8.10
N PRO A 83 -4.83 18.62 7.95
CA PRO A 83 -5.16 19.32 6.71
C PRO A 83 -4.23 18.82 5.63
N LEU A 84 -4.75 18.37 4.50
CA LEU A 84 -3.91 17.81 3.46
C LEU A 84 -2.91 18.79 2.87
N LYS A 85 -3.16 20.07 2.96
CA LYS A 85 -2.22 21.04 2.43
C LYS A 85 -1.08 21.34 3.38
N ARG A 86 -1.10 20.76 4.58
CA ARG A 86 -0.05 21.02 5.57
C ARG A 86 0.76 19.81 5.96
N VAL A 87 0.64 18.74 5.23
CA VAL A 87 1.43 17.52 5.48
C VAL A 87 2.51 17.43 4.43
N ILE A 88 3.39 16.43 4.55
CA ILE A 88 4.45 16.24 3.55
C ILE A 88 3.82 16.02 2.18
N PRO A 89 4.48 16.46 1.12
CA PRO A 89 3.94 16.34 -0.23
C PRO A 89 3.49 14.93 -0.60
N CYS A 90 4.20 13.92 -0.12
CA CYS A 90 3.82 12.54 -0.37
C CYS A 90 2.36 12.30 0.04
N TRP A 91 1.97 12.74 1.23
CA TRP A 91 0.61 12.55 1.71
C TRP A 91 -0.39 13.41 0.95
N THR A 92 -0.03 14.67 0.70
CA THR A 92 -0.94 15.57 -0.02
C THR A 92 -1.31 14.95 -1.36
N GLU A 93 -0.33 14.39 -2.04
CA GLU A 93 -0.58 13.82 -3.34
C GLU A 93 -1.26 12.47 -3.25
N ALA A 94 -0.78 11.61 -2.40
CA ALA A 94 -1.28 10.24 -2.35
C ALA A 94 -2.69 10.12 -1.79
N LEU A 95 -3.01 10.87 -0.75
CA LEU A 95 -4.34 10.72 -0.15
C LEU A 95 -5.45 11.21 -1.06
N GLN A 96 -5.15 12.08 -1.99
CA GLN A 96 -6.15 12.49 -2.97
C GLN A 96 -6.49 11.39 -3.97
N THR A 97 -5.73 10.30 -3.98
CA THR A 97 -6.05 9.15 -4.83
C THR A 97 -6.87 8.10 -4.08
N MET A 98 -7.06 8.30 -2.77
CA MET A 98 -7.76 7.31 -1.95
C MET A 98 -9.22 7.66 -1.80
N ASN A 99 -10.01 6.65 -1.46
CA ASN A 99 -11.41 6.86 -1.08
C ASN A 99 -11.54 6.53 0.41
N VAL A 100 -12.45 7.22 1.09
CA VAL A 100 -12.73 6.94 2.51
C VAL A 100 -13.06 5.45 2.66
N GLY A 101 -12.50 4.85 3.67
CA GLY A 101 -12.63 3.42 3.92
C GLY A 101 -11.45 2.63 3.38
N GLY A 102 -10.58 3.26 2.63
CA GLY A 102 -9.44 2.59 2.03
C GLY A 102 -8.22 2.57 2.92
N LYS A 103 -7.30 1.70 2.60
CA LYS A 103 -6.01 1.60 3.28
C LYS A 103 -4.94 1.42 2.23
N VAL A 104 -3.87 2.15 2.33
CA VAL A 104 -2.78 2.07 1.35
C VAL A 104 -1.44 2.01 2.06
N ARG A 105 -0.45 1.52 1.34
CA ARG A 105 0.93 1.62 1.77
C ARG A 105 1.60 2.62 0.85
N LEU A 106 2.21 3.63 1.41
CA LEU A 106 2.87 4.68 0.65
C LEU A 106 4.36 4.54 0.80
N THR A 107 5.08 4.64 -0.31
CA THR A 107 6.52 4.74 -0.28
C THR A 107 6.85 6.17 -0.71
N CYS A 108 7.41 6.94 0.21
CA CYS A 108 7.67 8.35 0.00
C CYS A 108 9.15 8.59 -0.17
N PRO A 109 9.61 8.91 -1.38
CA PRO A 109 11.01 9.28 -1.57
C PRO A 109 11.32 10.50 -0.71
N ALA A 110 12.57 10.64 -0.30
CA ALA A 110 12.96 11.72 0.59
C ALA A 110 12.50 13.10 0.11
N ASN A 111 12.59 13.35 -1.18
CA ASN A 111 12.21 14.66 -1.71
C ASN A 111 10.71 14.94 -1.59
N THR A 112 9.89 13.96 -1.29
CA THR A 112 8.45 14.15 -1.07
C THR A 112 8.12 14.08 0.41
N ALA A 113 9.12 13.94 1.25
CA ALA A 113 8.97 13.85 2.70
C ALA A 113 9.79 14.98 3.34
N TYR A 114 10.81 14.66 4.08
CA TYR A 114 11.56 15.69 4.78
C TYR A 114 12.87 16.07 4.11
N GLY A 115 13.18 15.48 2.96
CA GLY A 115 14.35 15.84 2.19
C GLY A 115 15.62 15.64 2.97
N GLN A 116 16.47 16.64 2.98
CA GLN A 116 17.74 16.55 3.64
C GLN A 116 17.67 16.92 5.12
N ARG A 117 16.48 17.19 5.64
CA ARG A 117 16.36 17.51 7.02
C ARG A 117 16.21 16.27 7.84
N ALA A 118 16.89 16.19 8.96
CA ALA A 118 16.65 15.15 9.93
C ALA A 118 15.53 15.61 10.85
N VAL A 119 14.55 14.76 11.12
CA VAL A 119 13.43 15.13 11.96
C VAL A 119 13.18 13.99 12.94
N GLY A 120 13.40 14.23 14.22
CA GLY A 120 13.21 13.20 15.24
C GLY A 120 14.02 11.96 14.91
N LYS A 121 13.36 10.82 14.76
CA LYS A 121 14.04 9.57 14.44
C LYS A 121 14.35 9.42 12.96
N ILE A 122 13.92 10.37 12.14
CA ILE A 122 14.08 10.27 10.70
C ILE A 122 15.40 10.90 10.31
N PRO A 123 16.35 10.13 9.79
CA PRO A 123 17.62 10.71 9.33
C PRO A 123 17.42 11.56 8.09
N SER A 124 18.38 12.37 7.75
CA SER A 124 18.29 13.16 6.54
C SER A 124 18.26 12.24 5.33
N ASN A 125 17.59 12.67 4.31
CA ASN A 125 17.51 11.97 3.03
C ASN A 125 16.92 10.57 3.16
N SER A 126 15.85 10.44 3.91
CA SER A 126 15.22 9.14 4.16
C SER A 126 14.00 8.90 3.30
N THR A 127 13.91 7.70 2.76
CA THR A 127 12.68 7.23 2.14
C THR A 127 11.80 6.71 3.25
N LEU A 128 10.55 7.13 3.28
CA LEU A 128 9.63 6.75 4.34
C LEU A 128 8.54 5.83 3.80
N THR A 129 8.12 4.90 4.62
CA THR A 129 6.99 4.01 4.27
C THR A 129 5.89 4.27 5.28
N PHE A 130 4.68 4.48 4.79
CA PHE A 130 3.52 4.66 5.65
C PHE A 130 2.44 3.67 5.29
N GLU A 131 1.73 3.19 6.30
CA GLU A 131 0.44 2.55 6.05
C GLU A 131 -0.57 3.53 6.54
N VAL A 132 -1.54 3.90 5.71
CA VAL A 132 -2.53 4.91 6.01
C VAL A 132 -3.91 4.38 5.75
N GLU A 133 -4.77 4.50 6.74
CA GLU A 133 -6.17 4.13 6.61
C GLU A 133 -6.97 5.41 6.66
N LEU A 134 -7.72 5.72 5.61
CA LEU A 134 -8.50 6.96 5.54
C LEU A 134 -9.87 6.70 6.13
N LEU A 135 -10.10 7.27 7.30
CA LEU A 135 -11.34 7.04 8.03
C LEU A 135 -12.43 8.03 7.70
N GLY A 136 -12.08 9.23 7.35
CA GLY A 136 -13.08 10.24 7.04
C GLY A 136 -12.49 11.53 6.53
N ILE A 137 -13.34 12.38 6.04
CA ILE A 137 -12.97 13.69 5.52
C ILE A 137 -13.80 14.70 6.26
N LYS A 138 -13.15 15.78 6.73
CA LYS A 138 -13.86 16.79 7.42
C LYS A 138 -13.75 18.04 6.60
N GLN A 139 -14.81 18.71 6.37
CA GLN A 139 -14.81 19.92 5.55
C GLN A 139 -15.03 21.15 6.37
#